data_b8ad25fe0eb61ef5d542acb47b436884
#
_entry.id   b8ad25fe0eb61ef5d542acb47b436884
#
_cell.length_a   1.000
_cell.length_b   1.000
_cell.length_c   1.000
_cell.angle_alpha   90.00
_cell.angle_beta   90.00
_cell.angle_gamma   90.00
#
_symmetry.space_group_name_H-M   'P 1'
#
loop_
_entity.id
_entity.type
_entity.pdbx_description
1 polymer ?
#
loop_
_entity_poly.entity_id
_entity_poly.type
_entity_poly.pdbx_seq_one_letter_code
_entity_poly.pdbx_strand_id
1 'polypeptide(L)'
;MTAPPRVPARDADLIGRSFDDPEAFAALFDRYSAMLYRYVSRRLGPEAAEDVVGETFLAAFGKRHRYDLAQPDARPWLFGIATKLVARHHRSEAARYRALRRSPVDGPVEGPAERVAAGVTAWASRPALAEALAGLPRRDLDVLLLVAWGDLAYDEVARALGIPVGTVRSRLNRARRKVRAALGDTNPMDEEE
;
A
#
# COMPACT_ATOMS: atom_id res chain seq x y z
N MET A 1 -18.51 -21.21 -33.87
CA MET A 1 -17.76 -19.99 -34.24
C MET A 1 -17.35 -19.35 -32.94
N THR A 2 -16.12 -19.68 -32.44
CA THR A 2 -15.60 -19.25 -31.15
C THR A 2 -15.10 -17.82 -31.32
N ALA A 3 -15.67 -16.88 -30.54
CA ALA A 3 -15.20 -15.50 -30.55
C ALA A 3 -13.71 -15.47 -30.15
N PRO A 4 -12.87 -14.62 -30.78
CA PRO A 4 -11.47 -14.51 -30.41
C PRO A 4 -11.34 -14.03 -28.95
N PRO A 5 -10.30 -14.47 -28.22
CA PRO A 5 -10.09 -14.03 -26.85
C PRO A 5 -9.98 -12.50 -26.83
N ARG A 6 -10.87 -11.84 -26.10
CA ARG A 6 -10.78 -10.39 -25.87
C ARG A 6 -9.50 -10.10 -25.10
N VAL A 7 -8.54 -9.49 -25.77
CA VAL A 7 -7.38 -8.89 -25.09
C VAL A 7 -7.96 -7.90 -24.08
N PRO A 8 -7.61 -8.02 -22.78
CA PRO A 8 -8.14 -7.09 -21.79
C PRO A 8 -7.73 -5.66 -22.16
N ALA A 9 -8.69 -4.74 -22.15
CA ALA A 9 -8.44 -3.33 -22.45
C ALA A 9 -7.34 -2.80 -21.53
N ARG A 10 -6.44 -1.98 -22.09
CA ARG A 10 -5.37 -1.31 -21.30
C ARG A 10 -6.02 -0.34 -20.31
N ASP A 11 -5.43 -0.17 -19.16
CA ASP A 11 -5.97 0.75 -18.14
C ASP A 11 -6.03 2.19 -18.64
N ALA A 12 -5.03 2.61 -19.41
CA ALA A 12 -5.03 3.92 -20.07
C ALA A 12 -6.26 4.12 -20.97
N ASP A 13 -6.67 3.08 -21.71
CA ASP A 13 -7.84 3.15 -22.58
C ASP A 13 -9.14 3.24 -21.77
N LEU A 14 -9.23 2.50 -20.66
CA LEU A 14 -10.36 2.58 -19.73
C LEU A 14 -10.46 3.96 -19.07
N ILE A 15 -9.32 4.50 -18.63
CA ILE A 15 -9.25 5.83 -18.01
C ILE A 15 -9.62 6.90 -19.05
N GLY A 16 -9.07 6.84 -20.27
CA GLY A 16 -9.40 7.78 -21.34
C GLY A 16 -10.88 7.76 -21.69
N ARG A 17 -11.47 6.56 -21.87
CA ARG A 17 -12.90 6.41 -22.10
C ARG A 17 -13.76 6.97 -20.97
N SER A 18 -13.30 6.85 -19.73
CA SER A 18 -14.04 7.34 -18.57
C SER A 18 -14.20 8.87 -18.53
N PHE A 19 -13.58 9.61 -19.44
CA PHE A 19 -13.76 11.05 -19.56
C PHE A 19 -15.15 11.39 -20.08
N ASP A 20 -15.64 10.58 -21.05
CA ASP A 20 -16.96 10.75 -21.68
C ASP A 20 -17.98 9.74 -21.12
N ASP A 21 -17.52 8.56 -20.71
CA ASP A 21 -18.32 7.46 -20.15
C ASP A 21 -17.78 7.08 -18.77
N PRO A 22 -18.27 7.71 -17.69
CA PRO A 22 -17.77 7.47 -16.31
C PRO A 22 -17.80 5.99 -15.89
N GLU A 23 -18.72 5.19 -16.42
CA GLU A 23 -18.88 3.76 -16.09
C GLU A 23 -17.68 2.93 -16.56
N ALA A 24 -16.97 3.38 -17.61
CA ALA A 24 -15.77 2.69 -18.08
C ALA A 24 -14.69 2.57 -16.98
N PHE A 25 -14.71 3.46 -15.96
CA PHE A 25 -13.78 3.41 -14.84
C PHE A 25 -14.04 2.22 -13.89
N ALA A 26 -15.26 1.69 -13.85
CA ALA A 26 -15.62 0.56 -12.98
C ALA A 26 -14.77 -0.68 -13.26
N ALA A 27 -14.33 -0.88 -14.50
CA ALA A 27 -13.44 -1.98 -14.87
C ALA A 27 -12.09 -1.96 -14.14
N LEU A 28 -11.60 -0.78 -13.71
CA LEU A 28 -10.41 -0.66 -12.87
C LEU A 28 -10.68 -1.11 -11.44
N PHE A 29 -11.89 -0.83 -10.92
CA PHE A 29 -12.30 -1.31 -9.62
C PHE A 29 -12.32 -2.85 -9.59
N ASP A 30 -12.96 -3.48 -10.56
CA ASP A 30 -13.02 -4.94 -10.67
C ASP A 30 -11.62 -5.57 -10.76
N ARG A 31 -10.71 -4.89 -11.48
CA ARG A 31 -9.34 -5.39 -11.70
C ARG A 31 -8.44 -5.26 -10.47
N TYR A 32 -8.55 -4.19 -9.71
CA TYR A 32 -7.55 -3.82 -8.70
C TYR A 32 -8.07 -3.79 -7.26
N SER A 33 -9.38 -3.83 -7.01
CA SER A 33 -9.95 -3.72 -5.65
C SER A 33 -9.43 -4.79 -4.71
N ALA A 34 -9.43 -6.06 -5.13
CA ALA A 34 -8.96 -7.17 -4.30
C ALA A 34 -7.45 -7.08 -3.97
N MET A 35 -6.65 -6.58 -4.91
CA MET A 35 -5.21 -6.40 -4.71
C MET A 35 -4.92 -5.24 -3.75
N LEU A 36 -5.60 -4.11 -3.93
CA LEU A 36 -5.52 -2.96 -3.03
C LEU A 36 -6.04 -3.30 -1.64
N TYR A 37 -7.14 -4.06 -1.54
CA TYR A 37 -7.67 -4.52 -0.26
C TYR A 37 -6.63 -5.33 0.52
N ARG A 38 -5.99 -6.32 -0.12
CA ARG A 38 -4.92 -7.11 0.51
C ARG A 38 -3.75 -6.24 0.98
N TYR A 39 -3.36 -5.24 0.18
CA TYR A 39 -2.29 -4.34 0.52
C TYR A 39 -2.65 -3.44 1.71
N VAL A 40 -3.85 -2.86 1.70
CA VAL A 40 -4.31 -1.94 2.74
C VAL A 40 -4.63 -2.67 4.04
N SER A 41 -5.31 -3.83 3.98
CA SER A 41 -5.69 -4.62 5.16
C SER A 41 -4.48 -5.11 5.96
N ARG A 42 -3.38 -5.43 5.28
CA ARG A 42 -2.11 -5.75 5.94
C ARG A 42 -1.45 -4.57 6.65
N ARG A 43 -1.87 -3.35 6.36
CA ARG A 43 -1.30 -2.12 6.93
C ARG A 43 -2.19 -1.47 7.97
N LEU A 44 -3.50 -1.61 7.88
CA LEU A 44 -4.49 -0.93 8.71
C LEU A 44 -5.45 -1.90 9.42
N GLY A 45 -5.41 -3.19 9.05
CA GLY A 45 -6.45 -4.15 9.42
C GLY A 45 -7.65 -4.12 8.46
N PRO A 46 -8.54 -5.15 8.54
CA PRO A 46 -9.65 -5.32 7.61
C PRO A 46 -10.71 -4.22 7.72
N GLU A 47 -11.00 -3.72 8.93
CA GLU A 47 -12.05 -2.72 9.17
C GLU A 47 -11.80 -1.41 8.42
N ALA A 48 -10.55 -0.89 8.47
CA ALA A 48 -10.20 0.33 7.77
C ALA A 48 -9.90 0.12 6.28
N ALA A 49 -9.71 -1.14 5.85
CA ALA A 49 -9.28 -1.43 4.49
C ALA A 49 -10.35 -1.11 3.46
N GLU A 50 -11.61 -1.44 3.73
CA GLU A 50 -12.73 -1.20 2.81
C GLU A 50 -12.90 0.29 2.54
N ASP A 51 -12.90 1.11 3.60
CA ASP A 51 -13.03 2.56 3.50
C ASP A 51 -11.87 3.17 2.68
N VAL A 52 -10.63 2.76 3.00
CA VAL A 52 -9.44 3.30 2.31
C VAL A 52 -9.37 2.85 0.86
N VAL A 53 -9.82 1.64 0.53
CA VAL A 53 -9.92 1.18 -0.86
C VAL A 53 -10.98 1.98 -1.62
N GLY A 54 -12.19 2.13 -1.06
CA GLY A 54 -13.23 2.96 -1.64
C GLY A 54 -12.74 4.39 -1.88
N GLU A 55 -12.10 5.01 -0.87
CA GLU A 55 -11.53 6.35 -0.97
C GLU A 55 -10.41 6.42 -2.02
N THR A 56 -9.62 5.34 -2.21
CA THR A 56 -8.60 5.26 -3.25
C THR A 56 -9.22 5.37 -4.64
N PHE A 57 -10.30 4.63 -4.91
CA PHE A 57 -10.97 4.70 -6.21
C PHE A 57 -11.71 6.02 -6.43
N LEU A 58 -12.35 6.57 -5.40
CA LEU A 58 -12.96 7.91 -5.48
C LEU A 58 -11.91 8.99 -5.79
N ALA A 59 -10.75 8.95 -5.10
CA ALA A 59 -9.66 9.88 -5.35
C ALA A 59 -9.04 9.69 -6.74
N ALA A 60 -8.92 8.45 -7.21
CA ALA A 60 -8.45 8.13 -8.54
C ALA A 60 -9.45 8.64 -9.60
N PHE A 61 -10.73 8.35 -9.45
CA PHE A 61 -11.77 8.85 -10.35
C PHE A 61 -11.77 10.38 -10.44
N GLY A 62 -11.73 11.09 -9.32
CA GLY A 62 -11.67 12.54 -9.30
C GLY A 62 -10.40 13.14 -9.95
N LYS A 63 -9.33 12.34 -10.02
CA LYS A 63 -8.04 12.74 -10.62
C LYS A 63 -7.75 12.12 -11.98
N ARG A 64 -8.69 11.39 -12.58
CA ARG A 64 -8.48 10.61 -13.79
C ARG A 64 -7.99 11.44 -14.98
N HIS A 65 -8.43 12.71 -15.08
CA HIS A 65 -7.95 13.64 -16.11
C HIS A 65 -6.46 14.05 -15.97
N ARG A 66 -5.82 13.73 -14.83
CA ARG A 66 -4.39 13.96 -14.58
C ARG A 66 -3.55 12.70 -14.74
N TYR A 67 -4.20 11.59 -15.09
CA TYR A 67 -3.47 10.35 -15.37
C TYR A 67 -2.73 10.47 -16.69
N ASP A 68 -1.48 10.04 -16.72
CA ASP A 68 -0.68 10.00 -17.94
C ASP A 68 -1.10 8.77 -18.78
N LEU A 69 -1.88 9.01 -19.83
CA LEU A 69 -2.36 7.96 -20.74
C LEU A 69 -1.25 7.24 -21.52
N ALA A 70 -0.01 7.73 -21.49
CA ALA A 70 1.16 6.99 -22.01
C ALA A 70 1.53 5.80 -21.11
N GLN A 71 1.09 5.79 -19.84
CA GLN A 71 1.30 4.68 -18.91
C GLN A 71 0.19 3.61 -19.13
N PRO A 72 0.55 2.41 -19.59
CA PRO A 72 -0.46 1.38 -19.92
C PRO A 72 -1.13 0.76 -18.68
N ASP A 73 -0.48 0.80 -17.52
CA ASP A 73 -0.86 0.13 -16.27
C ASP A 73 -1.12 1.19 -15.18
N ALA A 74 -2.36 1.21 -14.67
CA ALA A 74 -2.77 2.12 -13.61
C ALA A 74 -2.37 1.63 -12.20
N ARG A 75 -1.88 0.41 -12.06
CA ARG A 75 -1.52 -0.19 -10.77
C ARG A 75 -0.57 0.69 -9.95
N PRO A 76 0.56 1.20 -10.49
CA PRO A 76 1.46 2.06 -9.71
C PRO A 76 0.79 3.34 -9.22
N TRP A 77 -0.07 3.92 -10.04
CA TRP A 77 -0.81 5.13 -9.70
C TRP A 77 -1.82 4.89 -8.57
N LEU A 78 -2.61 3.81 -8.65
CA LEU A 78 -3.58 3.42 -7.61
C LEU A 78 -2.88 3.10 -6.29
N PHE A 79 -1.78 2.33 -6.32
CA PHE A 79 -0.97 2.04 -5.12
C PHE A 79 -0.34 3.30 -4.52
N GLY A 80 0.05 4.27 -5.36
CA GLY A 80 0.54 5.57 -4.89
C GLY A 80 -0.53 6.37 -4.15
N ILE A 81 -1.79 6.34 -4.62
CA ILE A 81 -2.93 6.96 -3.93
C ILE A 81 -3.20 6.24 -2.61
N ALA A 82 -3.34 4.90 -2.64
CA ALA A 82 -3.59 4.09 -1.46
C ALA A 82 -2.53 4.30 -0.37
N THR A 83 -1.24 4.32 -0.74
CA THR A 83 -0.14 4.56 0.21
C THR A 83 -0.26 5.93 0.91
N LYS A 84 -0.66 6.98 0.17
CA LYS A 84 -0.89 8.32 0.75
C LYS A 84 -2.09 8.33 1.70
N LEU A 85 -3.15 7.60 1.37
CA LEU A 85 -4.34 7.47 2.21
C LEU A 85 -4.04 6.68 3.49
N VAL A 86 -3.32 5.58 3.40
CA VAL A 86 -2.81 4.83 4.56
C VAL A 86 -1.97 5.73 5.46
N ALA A 87 -1.06 6.52 4.89
CA ALA A 87 -0.25 7.46 5.67
C ALA A 87 -1.10 8.55 6.34
N ARG A 88 -2.18 9.01 5.69
CA ARG A 88 -3.16 9.95 6.27
C ARG A 88 -3.92 9.31 7.43
N HIS A 89 -4.42 8.09 7.24
CA HIS A 89 -5.14 7.34 8.28
C HIS A 89 -4.27 7.20 9.56
N HIS A 90 -3.03 6.76 9.45
CA HIS A 90 -2.12 6.66 10.60
C HIS A 90 -1.87 8.01 11.29
N ARG A 91 -1.77 9.14 10.54
CA ARG A 91 -1.63 10.46 11.17
C ARG A 91 -2.89 10.88 11.92
N SER A 92 -4.06 10.61 11.35
CA SER A 92 -5.34 10.90 11.98
C SER A 92 -5.49 10.11 13.29
N GLU A 93 -5.21 8.81 13.27
CA GLU A 93 -5.27 7.95 14.45
C GLU A 93 -4.28 8.42 15.54
N ALA A 94 -3.06 8.78 15.17
CA ALA A 94 -2.08 9.32 16.10
C ALA A 94 -2.52 10.67 16.70
N ALA A 95 -3.23 11.49 15.93
CA ALA A 95 -3.79 12.76 16.42
C ALA A 95 -4.95 12.51 17.40
N ARG A 96 -5.86 11.60 17.06
CA ARG A 96 -6.98 11.18 17.95
C ARG A 96 -6.46 10.63 19.27
N TYR A 97 -5.48 9.73 19.22
CA TYR A 97 -4.85 9.17 20.43
C TYR A 97 -4.23 10.25 21.32
N ARG A 98 -3.49 11.21 20.75
CA ARG A 98 -2.92 12.32 21.51
C ARG A 98 -3.98 13.24 22.12
N ALA A 99 -5.11 13.43 21.44
CA ALA A 99 -6.23 14.21 21.97
C ALA A 99 -6.89 13.48 23.16
N LEU A 100 -7.14 12.17 23.04
CA LEU A 100 -7.71 11.34 24.11
C LEU A 100 -6.81 11.32 25.37
N ARG A 101 -5.47 11.20 25.19
CA ARG A 101 -4.53 11.25 26.32
C ARG A 101 -4.47 12.60 27.05
N ARG A 102 -4.99 13.66 26.45
CA ARG A 102 -5.12 14.98 27.12
C ARG A 102 -6.47 15.13 27.83
N SER A 103 -7.41 14.26 27.60
CA SER A 103 -8.69 14.21 28.30
C SER A 103 -8.57 13.22 29.48
N PRO A 104 -9.04 13.58 30.69
CA PRO A 104 -8.98 12.69 31.85
C PRO A 104 -10.07 11.60 31.75
N VAL A 105 -9.87 10.64 30.86
CA VAL A 105 -10.71 9.43 30.76
C VAL A 105 -9.79 8.25 31.02
N ASP A 106 -9.97 7.59 32.15
CA ASP A 106 -9.24 6.41 32.57
C ASP A 106 -9.59 5.21 31.67
N GLY A 107 -8.57 4.67 31.00
CA GLY A 107 -8.61 3.39 30.27
C GLY A 107 -7.30 3.16 29.52
N PRO A 108 -6.81 1.90 29.44
CA PRO A 108 -5.63 1.57 28.62
C PRO A 108 -6.03 1.72 27.14
N VAL A 109 -5.50 2.76 26.48
CA VAL A 109 -5.70 2.99 25.06
C VAL A 109 -4.43 2.56 24.34
N GLU A 110 -4.52 1.53 23.48
CA GLU A 110 -3.40 1.08 22.64
C GLU A 110 -2.85 2.19 21.77
N GLY A 111 -1.52 2.36 21.76
CA GLY A 111 -0.84 3.40 21.03
C GLY A 111 -0.86 3.18 19.50
N PRO A 112 -0.66 4.26 18.71
CA PRO A 112 -0.62 4.14 17.24
C PRO A 112 0.48 3.21 16.73
N ALA A 113 1.60 3.09 17.45
CA ALA A 113 2.70 2.18 17.09
C ALA A 113 2.31 0.71 17.29
N GLU A 114 1.56 0.40 18.36
CA GLU A 114 1.07 -0.94 18.66
C GLU A 114 0.02 -1.39 17.63
N ARG A 115 -0.84 -0.49 17.15
CA ARG A 115 -1.81 -0.81 16.08
C ARG A 115 -1.17 -0.95 14.69
N VAL A 116 -0.14 -0.19 14.37
CA VAL A 116 0.68 -0.44 13.17
C VAL A 116 1.37 -1.80 13.28
N ALA A 117 1.91 -2.11 14.45
CA ALA A 117 2.46 -3.43 14.76
C ALA A 117 1.37 -4.50 14.66
N ALA A 118 0.17 -4.30 15.21
CA ALA A 118 -0.94 -5.26 15.15
C ALA A 118 -1.43 -5.52 13.72
N GLY A 119 -1.56 -4.50 12.87
CA GLY A 119 -1.89 -4.68 11.46
C GLY A 119 -0.85 -5.48 10.69
N VAL A 120 0.44 -5.25 10.99
CA VAL A 120 1.57 -6.02 10.44
C VAL A 120 1.71 -7.38 11.15
N THR A 121 1.42 -7.45 12.47
CA THR A 121 1.56 -8.65 13.32
C THR A 121 0.52 -9.71 12.99
N ALA A 122 -0.70 -9.32 12.62
CA ALA A 122 -1.72 -10.28 12.18
C ALA A 122 -1.27 -11.10 10.96
N TRP A 123 -0.23 -10.65 10.27
CA TRP A 123 0.35 -11.32 9.11
C TRP A 123 1.76 -11.89 9.36
N ALA A 124 2.48 -11.35 10.31
CA ALA A 124 3.79 -11.88 10.70
C ALA A 124 3.59 -12.96 11.75
N SER A 125 3.63 -14.21 11.36
CA SER A 125 3.69 -15.37 12.26
C SER A 125 4.95 -15.36 13.16
N ARG A 126 5.82 -14.34 13.02
CA ARG A 126 7.06 -14.13 13.80
C ARG A 126 7.03 -12.73 14.43
N PRO A 127 6.91 -12.60 15.76
CA PRO A 127 6.90 -11.32 16.48
C PRO A 127 8.10 -10.41 16.13
N ALA A 128 9.29 -11.03 15.97
CA ALA A 128 10.52 -10.33 15.59
C ALA A 128 10.41 -9.59 14.23
N LEU A 129 9.72 -10.18 13.25
CA LEU A 129 9.49 -9.52 11.94
C LEU A 129 8.55 -8.32 12.09
N ALA A 130 7.50 -8.45 12.89
CA ALA A 130 6.56 -7.36 13.13
C ALA A 130 7.25 -6.18 13.81
N GLU A 131 8.09 -6.44 14.82
CA GLU A 131 8.89 -5.43 15.52
C GLU A 131 9.90 -4.77 14.57
N ALA A 132 10.59 -5.57 13.75
CA ALA A 132 11.54 -5.06 12.76
C ALA A 132 10.86 -4.12 11.75
N LEU A 133 9.67 -4.46 11.26
CA LEU A 133 8.90 -3.64 10.33
C LEU A 133 8.37 -2.37 11.01
N ALA A 134 7.89 -2.46 12.25
CA ALA A 134 7.44 -1.31 13.04
C ALA A 134 8.57 -0.31 13.32
N GLY A 135 9.81 -0.79 13.47
CA GLY A 135 11.02 0.03 13.65
C GLY A 135 11.54 0.72 12.39
N LEU A 136 10.96 0.47 11.21
CA LEU A 136 11.38 1.12 9.97
C LEU A 136 10.83 2.55 9.87
N PRO A 137 11.62 3.50 9.33
CA PRO A 137 11.08 4.78 8.89
C PRO A 137 9.96 4.55 7.86
N ARG A 138 8.81 5.24 7.99
CA ARG A 138 7.64 5.04 7.11
C ARG A 138 7.98 5.05 5.62
N ARG A 139 8.83 5.98 5.18
CA ARG A 139 9.27 6.09 3.78
C ARG A 139 10.07 4.88 3.28
N ASP A 140 10.76 4.17 4.17
CA ASP A 140 11.52 2.96 3.83
C ASP A 140 10.57 1.75 3.85
N LEU A 141 9.64 1.72 4.83
CA LEU A 141 8.57 0.74 4.91
C LEU A 141 7.64 0.79 3.68
N ASP A 142 7.21 1.99 3.24
CA ASP A 142 6.36 2.14 2.06
C ASP A 142 7.00 1.53 0.81
N VAL A 143 8.30 1.77 0.59
CA VAL A 143 9.05 1.18 -0.53
C VAL A 143 9.12 -0.34 -0.40
N LEU A 144 9.44 -0.85 0.78
CA LEU A 144 9.54 -2.29 1.04
C LEU A 144 8.21 -2.99 0.75
N LEU A 145 7.09 -2.43 1.25
CA LEU A 145 5.77 -3.04 1.12
C LEU A 145 5.20 -2.93 -0.30
N LEU A 146 5.50 -1.86 -1.04
CA LEU A 146 5.12 -1.75 -2.45
C LEU A 146 5.81 -2.81 -3.31
N VAL A 147 7.08 -3.11 -3.02
CA VAL A 147 7.81 -4.19 -3.70
C VAL A 147 7.29 -5.57 -3.25
N ALA A 148 7.18 -5.80 -1.93
CA ALA A 148 6.88 -7.13 -1.40
C ALA A 148 5.40 -7.52 -1.49
N TRP A 149 4.47 -6.57 -1.34
CA TRP A 149 3.03 -6.83 -1.30
C TRP A 149 2.27 -6.23 -2.48
N GLY A 150 2.79 -5.15 -3.07
CA GLY A 150 2.23 -4.54 -4.26
C GLY A 150 2.72 -5.18 -5.55
N ASP A 151 3.77 -6.03 -5.45
CA ASP A 151 4.44 -6.65 -6.59
C ASP A 151 4.83 -5.62 -7.67
N LEU A 152 5.31 -4.45 -7.22
CA LEU A 152 5.72 -3.37 -8.09
C LEU A 152 7.22 -3.45 -8.40
N ALA A 153 7.58 -3.27 -9.66
CA ALA A 153 8.97 -3.07 -10.08
C ALA A 153 9.51 -1.73 -9.55
N TYR A 154 10.82 -1.56 -9.50
CA TYR A 154 11.43 -0.37 -8.87
C TYR A 154 11.06 0.95 -9.57
N ASP A 155 10.92 0.94 -10.88
CA ASP A 155 10.45 2.08 -11.66
C ASP A 155 8.97 2.38 -11.40
N GLU A 156 8.15 1.35 -11.19
CA GLU A 156 6.75 1.45 -10.80
C GLU A 156 6.60 2.05 -9.39
N VAL A 157 7.42 1.59 -8.42
CA VAL A 157 7.47 2.19 -7.07
C VAL A 157 7.91 3.65 -7.15
N ALA A 158 8.88 3.97 -8.01
CA ALA A 158 9.33 5.34 -8.24
C ALA A 158 8.18 6.23 -8.73
N ARG A 159 7.40 5.76 -9.71
CA ARG A 159 6.20 6.45 -10.21
C ARG A 159 5.12 6.57 -9.13
N ALA A 160 4.82 5.49 -8.42
CA ALA A 160 3.81 5.45 -7.36
C ALA A 160 4.07 6.48 -6.26
N LEU A 161 5.33 6.61 -5.83
CA LEU A 161 5.75 7.49 -4.75
C LEU A 161 6.20 8.89 -5.21
N GLY A 162 6.42 9.09 -6.52
CA GLY A 162 6.95 10.34 -7.07
C GLY A 162 8.40 10.60 -6.63
N ILE A 163 9.25 9.57 -6.62
CA ILE A 163 10.66 9.65 -6.20
C ILE A 163 11.59 9.02 -7.26
N PRO A 164 12.87 9.42 -7.33
CA PRO A 164 13.81 8.79 -8.25
C PRO A 164 14.02 7.30 -7.96
N VAL A 165 14.26 6.48 -9.00
CA VAL A 165 14.54 5.03 -8.86
C VAL A 165 15.76 4.76 -7.98
N GLY A 166 16.79 5.62 -8.02
CA GLY A 166 17.94 5.53 -7.12
C GLY A 166 17.54 5.65 -5.64
N THR A 167 16.53 6.50 -5.34
CA THR A 167 15.97 6.64 -4.00
C THR A 167 15.20 5.38 -3.58
N VAL A 168 14.47 4.74 -4.51
CA VAL A 168 13.79 3.45 -4.25
C VAL A 168 14.83 2.39 -3.85
N ARG A 169 15.88 2.23 -4.64
CA ARG A 169 16.97 1.27 -4.36
C ARG A 169 17.61 1.49 -3.00
N SER A 170 17.97 2.73 -2.68
CA SER A 170 18.64 3.07 -1.41
C SER A 170 17.73 2.84 -0.19
N ARG A 171 16.42 3.18 -0.29
CA ARG A 171 15.45 2.93 0.77
C ARG A 171 15.18 1.44 0.95
N LEU A 172 15.02 0.70 -0.13
CA LEU A 172 14.80 -0.75 -0.09
C LEU A 172 15.99 -1.49 0.55
N ASN A 173 17.22 -1.13 0.15
CA ASN A 173 18.44 -1.70 0.74
C ASN A 173 18.51 -1.44 2.25
N ARG A 174 18.20 -0.21 2.68
CA ARG A 174 18.20 0.15 4.10
C ARG A 174 17.13 -0.62 4.88
N ALA A 175 15.90 -0.73 4.32
CA ALA A 175 14.83 -1.50 4.92
C ALA A 175 15.22 -2.98 5.07
N ARG A 176 15.71 -3.61 4.00
CA ARG A 176 16.13 -5.03 4.01
C ARG A 176 17.24 -5.29 5.02
N ARG A 177 18.26 -4.41 5.08
CA ARG A 177 19.36 -4.54 6.05
C ARG A 177 18.85 -4.48 7.49
N LYS A 178 17.93 -3.56 7.80
CA LYS A 178 17.34 -3.45 9.15
C LYS A 178 16.51 -4.67 9.52
N VAL A 179 15.71 -5.18 8.59
CA VAL A 179 14.88 -6.38 8.81
C VAL A 179 15.77 -7.60 9.02
N ARG A 180 16.81 -7.81 8.20
CA ARG A 180 17.75 -8.92 8.40
C ARG A 180 18.45 -8.85 9.76
N ALA A 181 18.97 -7.68 10.12
CA ALA A 181 19.63 -7.50 11.41
C ALA A 181 18.72 -7.82 12.61
N ALA A 182 17.41 -7.49 12.50
CA ALA A 182 16.44 -7.79 13.55
C ALA A 182 16.04 -9.28 13.60
N LEU A 183 16.15 -9.99 12.47
CA LEU A 183 15.86 -11.43 12.38
C LEU A 183 17.07 -12.31 12.69
N GLY A 184 18.23 -11.74 13.08
CA GLY A 184 19.42 -12.47 13.48
C GLY A 184 20.20 -13.07 12.32
N ASP A 185 20.17 -12.40 11.15
CA ASP A 185 20.88 -12.80 9.90
C ASP A 185 20.54 -14.22 9.39
N THR A 186 19.48 -14.85 9.95
CA THR A 186 18.99 -16.15 9.51
C THR A 186 18.31 -15.96 8.15
N ASN A 187 18.96 -16.44 7.10
CA ASN A 187 18.35 -16.53 5.77
C ASN A 187 17.24 -17.61 5.87
N PRO A 188 15.95 -17.28 5.63
CA PRO A 188 14.88 -18.27 5.71
C PRO A 188 14.98 -19.39 4.66
N MET A 189 15.97 -19.35 3.75
CA MET A 189 16.27 -20.38 2.76
C MET A 189 17.32 -21.39 3.25
N ASP A 190 17.92 -21.20 4.44
CA ASP A 190 18.95 -22.09 4.97
C ASP A 190 18.39 -23.15 5.96
N GLU A 191 17.07 -23.24 6.14
CA GLU A 191 16.41 -24.20 7.04
C GLU A 191 15.78 -25.42 6.33
N GLU A 192 16.16 -25.72 5.07
CA GLU A 192 15.82 -27.00 4.40
C GLU A 192 17.08 -27.83 4.17
N GLU A 193 17.55 -28.54 5.22
CA GLU A 193 18.33 -29.78 5.13
C GLU A 193 17.77 -30.84 6.08
#